data_c2f9dc96da1a8b60b5592a94b882b758
#
_entry.id   c2f9dc96da1a8b60b5592a94b882b758
#
_cell.length_a   1.000
_cell.length_b   1.000
_cell.length_c   1.000
_cell.angle_alpha   90.00
_cell.angle_beta   90.00
_cell.angle_gamma   90.00
#
_symmetry.space_group_name_H-M   'P 1'
#
loop_
_entity.id
_entity.type
_entity.pdbx_description
1 polymer ?
#
loop_
_entity_poly.entity_id
_entity_poly.type
_entity_poly.pdbx_seq_one_letter_code
_entity_poly.pdbx_strand_id
1 'polypeptide(L)'
;MGIKRVVDTDFWEDDKVMTMFTPEDKLFFLYLMTNPHTTQLGVYKIIPKQMAFELGYSLDTIAVLLDRFESKYKIIMYSKSTNEIAIRNYLRYSIVKGGKPVLDLLNREASKVKNKRLLGYVKTGAEQSDNATVVGFCNTIINYNYNYNDNDNDNDNDNDNEESYHDSSTNRIHVRHKYGEYKNVLLSDEDMDKLKSEFPDWKSRIERLSSYMASTGKSYKNHLATIRNWAMNDTQNNSNPQNDCGDNVFLAIAKEEGIV
;
A
#
# COMPACT_ATOMS: atom_id res chain seq x y z
N MET A 1 12.90 30.28 -15.36
CA MET A 1 11.51 30.72 -15.06
C MET A 1 10.97 29.85 -13.93
N GLY A 2 10.51 30.43 -12.81
CA GLY A 2 10.02 29.66 -11.66
C GLY A 2 8.67 28.99 -11.97
N ILE A 3 8.42 27.85 -11.32
CA ILE A 3 7.13 27.16 -11.38
C ILE A 3 6.11 27.98 -10.57
N LYS A 4 4.95 28.24 -11.14
CA LYS A 4 3.84 28.88 -10.41
C LYS A 4 2.95 27.82 -9.80
N ARG A 5 2.57 28.01 -8.52
CA ARG A 5 1.58 27.18 -7.81
C ARG A 5 0.38 28.06 -7.45
N VAL A 6 -0.79 27.54 -7.68
CA VAL A 6 -2.05 28.21 -7.32
C VAL A 6 -2.49 27.68 -5.96
N VAL A 7 -2.85 28.61 -5.07
CA VAL A 7 -3.50 28.29 -3.79
C VAL A 7 -4.87 28.94 -3.86
N ASP A 8 -5.92 28.15 -3.59
CA ASP A 8 -7.27 28.64 -3.54
C ASP A 8 -7.47 29.55 -2.32
N THR A 9 -8.23 30.63 -2.48
CA THR A 9 -8.57 31.53 -1.38
C THR A 9 -9.42 30.86 -0.31
N ASP A 10 -10.15 29.81 -0.66
CA ASP A 10 -10.92 28.96 0.26
C ASP A 10 -10.05 28.32 1.34
N PHE A 11 -8.71 28.32 1.16
CA PHE A 11 -7.75 27.98 2.21
C PHE A 11 -8.02 28.74 3.52
N TRP A 12 -8.38 30.03 3.42
CA TRP A 12 -8.61 30.86 4.60
C TRP A 12 -9.99 30.65 5.23
N GLU A 13 -10.93 30.03 4.49
CA GLU A 13 -12.29 29.73 4.93
C GLU A 13 -12.42 28.25 5.39
N ASP A 14 -11.37 27.43 5.21
CA ASP A 14 -11.35 26.04 5.69
C ASP A 14 -11.47 25.98 7.22
N ASP A 15 -12.42 25.21 7.72
CA ASP A 15 -12.72 25.08 9.17
C ASP A 15 -11.49 24.69 9.99
N LYS A 16 -10.63 23.78 9.50
CA LYS A 16 -9.40 23.39 10.20
C LYS A 16 -8.39 24.51 10.23
N VAL A 17 -8.24 25.23 9.12
CA VAL A 17 -7.33 26.36 9.03
C VAL A 17 -7.77 27.51 9.92
N MET A 18 -9.07 27.77 10.00
CA MET A 18 -9.63 28.85 10.85
C MET A 18 -9.55 28.50 12.35
N THR A 19 -9.93 27.27 12.71
CA THR A 19 -10.15 26.92 14.11
C THR A 19 -8.98 26.22 14.79
N MET A 20 -8.14 25.51 14.01
CA MET A 20 -7.11 24.62 14.58
C MET A 20 -5.67 25.08 14.28
N PHE A 21 -5.44 25.79 13.15
CA PHE A 21 -4.09 26.15 12.74
C PHE A 21 -3.59 27.41 13.45
N THR A 22 -2.37 27.31 14.01
CA THR A 22 -1.62 28.48 14.46
C THR A 22 -1.08 29.27 13.25
N PRO A 23 -0.59 30.51 13.43
CA PRO A 23 0.07 31.24 12.34
C PRO A 23 1.24 30.46 11.73
N GLU A 24 2.02 29.76 12.54
CA GLU A 24 3.13 28.92 12.10
C GLU A 24 2.63 27.72 11.27
N ASP A 25 1.50 27.11 11.68
CA ASP A 25 0.88 26.02 10.94
C ASP A 25 0.40 26.49 9.56
N LYS A 26 -0.22 27.67 9.49
CA LYS A 26 -0.64 28.28 8.22
C LYS A 26 0.53 28.54 7.29
N LEU A 27 1.61 29.12 7.81
CA LEU A 27 2.83 29.35 7.05
C LEU A 27 3.45 28.03 6.58
N PHE A 28 3.55 27.04 7.46
CA PHE A 28 4.12 25.76 7.13
C PHE A 28 3.30 25.03 6.06
N PHE A 29 1.98 25.05 6.14
CA PHE A 29 1.14 24.40 5.14
C PHE A 29 1.20 25.12 3.77
N LEU A 30 1.17 26.44 3.75
CA LEU A 30 1.39 27.22 2.53
C LEU A 30 2.75 26.91 1.91
N TYR A 31 3.80 26.79 2.73
CA TYR A 31 5.12 26.39 2.27
C TYR A 31 5.09 24.99 1.65
N LEU A 32 4.48 24.00 2.31
CA LEU A 32 4.38 22.65 1.76
C LEU A 32 3.66 22.62 0.40
N MET A 33 2.66 23.47 0.19
CA MET A 33 1.92 23.54 -1.08
C MET A 33 2.66 24.29 -2.18
N THR A 34 3.58 25.20 -1.85
CA THR A 34 4.13 26.17 -2.80
C THR A 34 5.64 26.17 -2.96
N ASN A 35 6.39 25.38 -2.17
CA ASN A 35 7.83 25.33 -2.26
C ASN A 35 8.31 24.81 -3.65
N PRO A 36 9.58 25.09 -4.05
CA PRO A 36 10.09 24.76 -5.39
C PRO A 36 10.05 23.27 -5.73
N HIS A 37 10.02 22.39 -4.72
CA HIS A 37 10.05 20.93 -4.90
C HIS A 37 8.65 20.32 -5.07
N THR A 38 7.59 21.08 -4.74
CA THR A 38 6.21 20.60 -4.84
C THR A 38 5.89 20.18 -6.28
N THR A 39 5.35 18.96 -6.42
CA THR A 39 4.88 18.40 -7.69
C THR A 39 3.39 18.66 -7.90
N GLN A 40 2.88 18.38 -9.09
CA GLN A 40 1.43 18.46 -9.35
C GLN A 40 0.65 17.37 -8.62
N LEU A 41 1.31 16.24 -8.38
CA LEU A 41 0.79 15.13 -7.60
C LEU A 41 0.66 15.45 -6.11
N GLY A 42 1.44 16.40 -5.58
CA GLY A 42 1.53 16.67 -4.14
C GLY A 42 2.40 15.66 -3.38
N VAL A 43 3.18 14.84 -4.08
CA VAL A 43 4.19 13.94 -3.51
C VAL A 43 5.56 14.34 -4.03
N TYR A 44 6.50 14.64 -3.14
CA TYR A 44 7.82 15.10 -3.54
C TYR A 44 8.87 14.85 -2.45
N LYS A 45 10.14 14.86 -2.86
CA LYS A 45 11.28 14.70 -1.94
C LYS A 45 11.65 16.03 -1.31
N ILE A 46 11.74 16.04 0.02
CA ILE A 46 12.21 17.18 0.82
C ILE A 46 12.76 16.71 2.16
N ILE A 47 13.88 17.26 2.61
CA ILE A 47 14.48 16.92 3.91
C ILE A 47 14.13 17.98 4.96
N PRO A 48 13.98 17.60 6.26
CA PRO A 48 13.67 18.55 7.32
C PRO A 48 14.67 19.70 7.44
N LYS A 49 15.96 19.43 7.18
CA LYS A 49 17.02 20.45 7.19
C LYS A 49 16.80 21.54 6.15
N GLN A 50 16.25 21.17 4.98
CA GLN A 50 15.92 22.12 3.93
C GLN A 50 14.70 22.96 4.31
N MET A 51 13.65 22.33 4.87
CA MET A 51 12.47 23.05 5.39
C MET A 51 12.89 24.08 6.46
N ALA A 52 13.78 23.68 7.38
CA ALA A 52 14.30 24.54 8.41
C ALA A 52 15.02 25.77 7.83
N PHE A 53 15.89 25.55 6.85
CA PHE A 53 16.62 26.62 6.19
C PHE A 53 15.71 27.59 5.42
N GLU A 54 14.76 27.06 4.64
CA GLU A 54 13.86 27.87 3.80
C GLU A 54 12.82 28.66 4.61
N LEU A 55 12.38 28.12 5.76
CA LEU A 55 11.43 28.78 6.66
C LEU A 55 12.08 29.62 7.76
N GLY A 56 13.38 29.49 7.96
CA GLY A 56 14.09 30.14 9.07
C GLY A 56 13.76 29.55 10.44
N TYR A 57 13.33 28.30 10.51
CA TYR A 57 13.02 27.57 11.73
C TYR A 57 14.16 26.65 12.15
N SER A 58 14.17 26.26 13.46
CA SER A 58 15.04 25.20 13.94
C SER A 58 14.61 23.82 13.44
N LEU A 59 15.50 22.83 13.44
CA LEU A 59 15.15 21.45 13.10
C LEU A 59 14.10 20.87 14.04
N ASP A 60 14.17 21.22 15.33
CA ASP A 60 13.20 20.76 16.33
C ASP A 60 11.81 21.34 16.05
N THR A 61 11.73 22.61 15.64
CA THR A 61 10.46 23.24 15.24
C THR A 61 9.87 22.51 14.03
N ILE A 62 10.69 22.18 13.02
CA ILE A 62 10.23 21.42 11.84
C ILE A 62 9.77 20.03 12.25
N ALA A 63 10.46 19.33 13.13
CA ALA A 63 10.05 18.01 13.62
C ALA A 63 8.67 18.06 14.31
N VAL A 64 8.44 19.06 15.16
CA VAL A 64 7.16 19.29 15.84
C VAL A 64 6.04 19.61 14.82
N LEU A 65 6.34 20.45 13.81
CA LEU A 65 5.37 20.78 12.77
C LEU A 65 5.02 19.56 11.93
N LEU A 66 5.99 18.77 11.48
CA LEU A 66 5.76 17.54 10.74
C LEU A 66 4.90 16.55 11.54
N ASP A 67 5.26 16.29 12.81
CA ASP A 67 4.45 15.42 13.67
C ASP A 67 3.03 15.93 13.83
N ARG A 68 2.85 17.23 14.09
CA ARG A 68 1.52 17.84 14.24
C ARG A 68 0.67 17.68 12.99
N PHE A 69 1.25 17.88 11.81
CA PHE A 69 0.56 17.75 10.52
C PHE A 69 0.24 16.30 10.17
N GLU A 70 1.10 15.37 10.57
CA GLU A 70 0.91 13.94 10.36
C GLU A 70 -0.06 13.33 11.39
N SER A 71 0.20 13.51 12.69
CA SER A 71 -0.53 12.84 13.77
C SER A 71 -1.84 13.53 14.13
N LYS A 72 -1.82 14.88 14.31
CA LYS A 72 -3.00 15.64 14.76
C LYS A 72 -3.92 16.02 13.62
N TYR A 73 -3.38 16.67 12.56
CA TYR A 73 -4.20 17.17 11.45
C TYR A 73 -4.47 16.10 10.39
N LYS A 74 -3.60 15.10 10.26
CA LYS A 74 -3.70 13.98 9.32
C LYS A 74 -3.85 14.45 7.86
N ILE A 75 -3.11 15.49 7.48
CA ILE A 75 -3.14 16.10 6.15
C ILE A 75 -1.85 15.89 5.36
N ILE A 76 -0.79 15.40 6.01
CA ILE A 76 0.44 14.95 5.35
C ILE A 76 0.79 13.54 5.80
N MET A 77 1.65 12.88 5.01
CA MET A 77 2.40 11.70 5.39
C MET A 77 3.86 11.92 5.00
N TYR A 78 4.80 11.72 5.94
CA TYR A 78 6.22 11.91 5.71
C TYR A 78 6.99 10.59 5.86
N SER A 79 7.67 10.18 4.80
CA SER A 79 8.54 9.00 4.80
C SER A 79 9.97 9.39 5.17
N LYS A 80 10.42 9.01 6.37
CA LYS A 80 11.79 9.28 6.84
C LYS A 80 12.83 8.52 6.01
N SER A 81 12.53 7.30 5.56
CA SER A 81 13.45 6.45 4.78
C SER A 81 13.74 7.01 3.40
N THR A 82 12.73 7.58 2.71
CA THR A 82 12.89 8.13 1.36
C THR A 82 13.00 9.65 1.33
N ASN A 83 12.75 10.33 2.47
CA ASN A 83 12.60 11.78 2.58
C ASN A 83 11.54 12.34 1.63
N GLU A 84 10.45 11.61 1.45
CA GLU A 84 9.32 12.03 0.64
C GLU A 84 8.15 12.43 1.52
N ILE A 85 7.42 13.46 1.09
CA ILE A 85 6.19 13.95 1.73
C ILE A 85 5.04 13.83 0.75
N ALA A 86 3.85 13.49 1.26
CA ALA A 86 2.60 13.52 0.53
C ALA A 86 1.59 14.42 1.23
N ILE A 87 0.84 15.23 0.46
CA ILE A 87 -0.23 16.09 0.94
C ILE A 87 -1.57 15.45 0.52
N ARG A 88 -2.40 15.07 1.50
CA ARG A 88 -3.57 14.21 1.30
C ARG A 88 -4.56 14.74 0.26
N ASN A 89 -5.01 15.97 0.39
CA ASN A 89 -6.07 16.54 -0.45
C ASN A 89 -5.53 17.38 -1.62
N TYR A 90 -4.22 17.33 -1.88
CA TYR A 90 -3.59 18.24 -2.83
C TYR A 90 -4.19 18.16 -4.24
N LEU A 91 -4.43 16.96 -4.77
CA LEU A 91 -4.99 16.75 -6.10
C LEU A 91 -6.39 17.38 -6.28
N ARG A 92 -7.19 17.42 -5.21
CA ARG A 92 -8.54 17.99 -5.26
C ARG A 92 -8.52 19.48 -5.57
N TYR A 93 -7.53 20.19 -5.03
CA TYR A 93 -7.44 21.65 -5.13
C TYR A 93 -6.41 22.13 -6.18
N SER A 94 -5.39 21.33 -6.47
CA SER A 94 -4.32 21.74 -7.39
C SER A 94 -4.65 21.52 -8.88
N ILE A 95 -5.61 20.65 -9.19
CA ILE A 95 -6.00 20.33 -10.58
C ILE A 95 -7.25 21.13 -10.97
N VAL A 96 -7.06 22.37 -11.43
CA VAL A 96 -8.16 23.24 -11.88
C VAL A 96 -8.76 22.76 -13.22
N LYS A 97 -7.89 22.33 -14.15
CA LYS A 97 -8.31 21.81 -15.46
C LYS A 97 -7.70 20.44 -15.67
N GLY A 98 -8.55 19.49 -16.09
CA GLY A 98 -8.12 18.13 -16.39
C GLY A 98 -7.72 17.93 -17.85
N GLY A 99 -7.60 16.65 -18.24
CA GLY A 99 -7.32 16.18 -19.58
C GLY A 99 -6.09 15.27 -19.65
N LYS A 100 -5.89 14.66 -20.81
CA LYS A 100 -4.82 13.70 -21.04
C LYS A 100 -3.42 14.21 -20.66
N PRO A 101 -3.00 15.45 -21.00
CA PRO A 101 -1.67 15.94 -20.60
C PRO A 101 -1.46 15.99 -19.09
N VAL A 102 -2.50 16.29 -18.32
CA VAL A 102 -2.45 16.30 -16.85
C VAL A 102 -2.35 14.88 -16.31
N LEU A 103 -3.14 13.94 -16.85
CA LEU A 103 -3.07 12.54 -16.49
C LEU A 103 -1.68 11.95 -16.76
N ASP A 104 -1.09 12.23 -17.93
CA ASP A 104 0.25 11.78 -18.31
C ASP A 104 1.32 12.37 -17.36
N LEU A 105 1.15 13.64 -16.96
CA LEU A 105 2.03 14.27 -15.98
C LEU A 105 1.95 13.59 -14.61
N LEU A 106 0.74 13.37 -14.10
CA LEU A 106 0.52 12.71 -12.80
C LEU A 106 1.09 11.29 -12.78
N ASN A 107 0.88 10.51 -13.85
CA ASN A 107 1.45 9.17 -13.99
C ASN A 107 2.98 9.20 -14.01
N ARG A 108 3.59 10.17 -14.70
CA ARG A 108 5.05 10.36 -14.74
C ARG A 108 5.60 10.79 -13.38
N GLU A 109 4.91 11.61 -12.62
CA GLU A 109 5.30 11.98 -11.26
C GLU A 109 5.16 10.80 -10.30
N ALA A 110 4.05 10.05 -10.37
CA ALA A 110 3.80 8.86 -9.56
C ALA A 110 4.85 7.75 -9.78
N SER A 111 5.35 7.59 -11.00
CA SER A 111 6.40 6.61 -11.31
C SER A 111 7.72 6.89 -10.58
N LYS A 112 8.00 8.17 -10.26
CA LYS A 112 9.23 8.61 -9.59
C LYS A 112 9.16 8.48 -8.05
N VAL A 113 7.97 8.33 -7.49
CA VAL A 113 7.77 8.19 -6.04
C VAL A 113 8.35 6.85 -5.58
N LYS A 114 9.26 6.89 -4.62
CA LYS A 114 9.94 5.70 -4.08
C LYS A 114 9.03 4.96 -3.10
N ASN A 115 8.49 5.66 -2.12
CA ASN A 115 7.55 5.06 -1.17
C ASN A 115 6.12 5.05 -1.74
N LYS A 116 5.70 3.89 -2.27
CA LYS A 116 4.39 3.75 -2.91
C LYS A 116 3.19 3.91 -1.95
N ARG A 117 3.39 3.78 -0.64
CA ARG A 117 2.34 4.08 0.37
C ARG A 117 1.84 5.53 0.28
N LEU A 118 2.73 6.47 -0.09
CA LEU A 118 2.37 7.88 -0.28
C LEU A 118 1.37 8.09 -1.41
N LEU A 119 1.40 7.26 -2.45
CA LEU A 119 0.42 7.30 -3.54
C LEU A 119 -0.97 6.87 -3.05
N GLY A 120 -1.05 5.83 -2.23
CA GLY A 120 -2.28 5.40 -1.58
C GLY A 120 -2.87 6.52 -0.70
N TYR A 121 -2.02 7.21 0.06
CA TYR A 121 -2.43 8.32 0.92
C TYR A 121 -3.01 9.50 0.14
N VAL A 122 -2.37 9.91 -0.98
CA VAL A 122 -2.91 10.95 -1.87
C VAL A 122 -4.23 10.51 -2.51
N LYS A 123 -4.35 9.24 -2.89
CA LYS A 123 -5.58 8.68 -3.45
C LYS A 123 -6.76 8.83 -2.49
N THR A 124 -6.60 8.45 -1.21
CA THR A 124 -7.68 8.57 -0.22
C THR A 124 -8.18 10.01 -0.05
N GLY A 125 -7.30 10.99 -0.23
CA GLY A 125 -7.67 12.42 -0.23
C GLY A 125 -8.39 12.87 -1.49
N ALA A 126 -8.18 12.19 -2.61
CA ALA A 126 -8.71 12.55 -3.92
C ALA A 126 -10.00 11.80 -4.31
N GLU A 127 -10.44 10.81 -3.51
CA GLU A 127 -11.62 9.98 -3.80
C GLU A 127 -12.92 10.76 -3.98
N GLN A 128 -13.05 11.92 -3.31
CA GLN A 128 -14.22 12.80 -3.40
C GLN A 128 -14.04 13.93 -4.44
N SER A 129 -13.10 13.80 -5.37
CA SER A 129 -12.90 14.81 -6.41
C SER A 129 -13.92 14.65 -7.51
N ASP A 130 -14.54 15.77 -7.90
CA ASP A 130 -15.45 15.83 -9.06
C ASP A 130 -14.71 15.89 -10.41
N ASN A 131 -13.37 15.99 -10.38
CA ASN A 131 -12.54 16.09 -11.58
C ASN A 131 -12.29 14.71 -12.19
N ALA A 132 -12.86 14.43 -13.35
CA ALA A 132 -12.74 13.16 -14.07
C ALA A 132 -11.28 12.72 -14.30
N THR A 133 -10.34 13.66 -14.47
CA THR A 133 -8.91 13.35 -14.63
C THR A 133 -8.30 12.86 -13.34
N VAL A 134 -8.66 13.44 -12.21
CA VAL A 134 -8.21 13.01 -10.87
C VAL A 134 -8.77 11.63 -10.55
N VAL A 135 -10.06 11.40 -10.81
CA VAL A 135 -10.70 10.09 -10.65
C VAL A 135 -10.03 9.04 -11.54
N GLY A 136 -9.78 9.36 -12.81
CA GLY A 136 -9.07 8.49 -13.74
C GLY A 136 -7.65 8.16 -13.25
N PHE A 137 -6.91 9.13 -12.74
CA PHE A 137 -5.60 8.91 -12.14
C PHE A 137 -5.67 8.02 -10.88
N CYS A 138 -6.62 8.26 -9.98
CA CYS A 138 -6.81 7.44 -8.79
C CYS A 138 -7.09 5.98 -9.13
N ASN A 139 -7.81 5.72 -10.23
CA ASN A 139 -8.04 4.35 -10.74
C ASN A 139 -6.75 3.69 -11.25
N THR A 140 -5.81 4.46 -11.83
CA THR A 140 -4.51 3.93 -12.24
C THR A 140 -3.63 3.57 -11.04
N ILE A 141 -3.69 4.33 -9.94
CA ILE A 141 -2.96 4.02 -8.70
C ILE A 141 -3.40 2.68 -8.10
N ILE A 142 -4.67 2.29 -8.22
CA ILE A 142 -5.12 0.95 -7.77
C ILE A 142 -4.28 -0.13 -8.43
N ASN A 143 -3.98 0.00 -9.72
CA ASN A 143 -3.14 -0.94 -10.43
C ASN A 143 -1.67 -0.93 -9.93
N TYR A 144 -1.15 0.22 -9.51
CA TYR A 144 0.20 0.32 -8.92
C TYR A 144 0.28 -0.36 -7.55
N ASN A 145 -0.70 -0.17 -6.68
CA ASN A 145 -0.75 -0.85 -5.38
C ASN A 145 -0.93 -2.37 -5.52
N TYR A 146 -1.52 -2.84 -6.63
CA TYR A 146 -1.70 -4.25 -6.90
C TYR A 146 -0.45 -4.94 -7.45
N ASN A 147 0.47 -4.22 -8.10
CA ASN A 147 1.64 -4.80 -8.76
C ASN A 147 2.96 -4.64 -7.98
N TYR A 148 2.99 -3.83 -6.90
CA TYR A 148 4.16 -3.64 -6.06
C TYR A 148 3.93 -4.26 -4.68
N ASN A 149 4.06 -5.58 -4.58
CA ASN A 149 4.40 -6.24 -3.32
C ASN A 149 5.92 -6.44 -3.30
N ASP A 150 6.56 -5.59 -2.52
CA ASP A 150 7.68 -5.81 -1.63
C ASP A 150 8.81 -6.75 -2.09
N ASN A 151 9.84 -6.12 -2.62
CA ASN A 151 11.21 -6.52 -2.37
C ASN A 151 11.98 -5.35 -1.72
N ASP A 152 11.41 -4.72 -0.73
CA ASP A 152 12.17 -3.87 0.19
C ASP A 152 12.17 -4.52 1.57
N ASN A 153 13.24 -5.26 1.78
CA ASN A 153 13.68 -5.78 3.06
C ASN A 153 14.23 -4.60 3.87
N ASP A 154 13.37 -3.75 4.38
CA ASP A 154 13.74 -2.82 5.44
C ASP A 154 13.55 -3.54 6.78
N ASN A 155 14.70 -3.98 7.27
CA ASN A 155 14.91 -4.55 8.58
C ASN A 155 14.77 -3.44 9.63
N ASP A 156 13.56 -3.00 9.91
CA ASP A 156 13.23 -2.24 11.11
C ASP A 156 12.41 -3.11 12.04
N ASN A 157 13.15 -3.57 13.05
CA ASN A 157 12.68 -4.27 14.21
C ASN A 157 11.87 -3.30 15.06
N ASP A 158 10.59 -3.11 14.76
CA ASP A 158 9.62 -2.57 15.69
C ASP A 158 8.39 -3.46 15.73
N ASN A 159 8.34 -4.10 16.86
CA ASN A 159 7.32 -4.97 17.36
C ASN A 159 6.06 -4.13 17.64
N ASP A 160 5.08 -4.11 16.71
CA ASP A 160 3.68 -3.93 17.10
C ASP A 160 2.75 -4.41 15.98
N ASN A 161 1.97 -5.42 16.36
CA ASN A 161 0.98 -6.11 15.57
C ASN A 161 -0.28 -5.27 15.46
N GLU A 162 -0.67 -4.89 14.25
CA GLU A 162 -2.08 -4.79 13.83
C GLU A 162 -2.16 -4.02 12.50
N GLU A 163 -2.27 -4.75 11.38
CA GLU A 163 -2.60 -4.13 10.09
C GLU A 163 -4.12 -4.12 9.90
N SER A 164 -4.71 -2.92 9.91
CA SER A 164 -6.11 -2.70 9.58
C SER A 164 -6.28 -2.26 8.12
N TYR A 165 -7.08 -2.98 7.34
CA TYR A 165 -7.50 -2.60 5.98
C TYR A 165 -8.98 -2.21 5.97
N HIS A 166 -9.29 -1.09 5.31
CA HIS A 166 -10.65 -0.63 5.06
C HIS A 166 -11.19 -1.21 3.75
N ASP A 167 -12.27 -1.97 3.82
CA ASP A 167 -13.09 -2.32 2.67
C ASP A 167 -14.22 -1.28 2.52
N SER A 168 -14.32 -0.70 1.30
CA SER A 168 -15.17 0.44 0.99
C SER A 168 -16.68 0.12 0.84
N SER A 169 -17.14 -1.06 1.23
CA SER A 169 -18.58 -1.41 1.15
C SER A 169 -19.28 -1.57 2.49
N THR A 170 -18.54 -1.65 3.60
CA THR A 170 -19.10 -1.62 4.96
C THR A 170 -18.06 -1.06 5.90
N ASN A 171 -18.47 -0.13 6.74
CA ASN A 171 -17.63 0.61 7.71
C ASN A 171 -17.12 -0.31 8.84
N ARG A 172 -16.44 -1.42 8.50
CA ARG A 172 -15.84 -2.37 9.43
C ARG A 172 -14.35 -2.46 9.20
N ILE A 173 -13.59 -2.23 10.25
CA ILE A 173 -12.14 -2.45 10.29
C ILE A 173 -11.91 -3.95 10.33
N HIS A 174 -11.38 -4.54 9.25
CA HIS A 174 -10.98 -5.95 9.22
C HIS A 174 -9.54 -6.08 9.69
N VAL A 175 -9.38 -6.44 10.96
CA VAL A 175 -8.06 -6.81 11.51
C VAL A 175 -7.66 -8.18 10.92
N ARG A 176 -6.45 -8.29 10.36
CA ARG A 176 -5.91 -9.56 9.86
C ARG A 176 -4.88 -10.10 10.84
N HIS A 177 -5.01 -11.36 11.19
CA HIS A 177 -4.12 -12.08 12.07
C HIS A 177 -3.16 -12.98 11.29
N LYS A 178 -1.94 -13.17 11.82
CA LYS A 178 -0.90 -14.01 11.22
C LYS A 178 -1.06 -15.45 11.65
N TYR A 179 -1.14 -16.37 10.70
CA TYR A 179 -1.31 -17.82 10.90
C TYR A 179 -0.22 -18.62 10.22
N GLY A 180 -0.12 -19.91 10.57
CA GLY A 180 0.89 -20.86 10.09
C GLY A 180 2.17 -20.83 10.89
N GLU A 181 2.99 -21.86 10.74
CA GLU A 181 4.28 -22.03 11.45
C GLU A 181 5.21 -20.83 11.24
N TYR A 182 5.23 -20.30 10.01
CA TYR A 182 6.10 -19.16 9.62
C TYR A 182 5.44 -17.80 9.81
N LYS A 183 4.21 -17.74 10.38
CA LYS A 183 3.43 -16.50 10.63
C LYS A 183 3.30 -15.59 9.39
N ASN A 184 3.23 -16.20 8.22
CA ASN A 184 3.20 -15.53 6.92
C ASN A 184 1.84 -15.62 6.21
N VAL A 185 0.84 -16.32 6.79
CA VAL A 185 -0.53 -16.40 6.27
C VAL A 185 -1.41 -15.39 6.99
N LEU A 186 -1.94 -14.40 6.26
CA LEU A 186 -2.78 -13.32 6.79
C LEU A 186 -4.25 -13.59 6.49
N LEU A 187 -5.08 -13.73 7.53
CA LEU A 187 -6.52 -13.95 7.43
C LEU A 187 -7.25 -13.04 8.43
N SER A 188 -8.37 -12.45 8.03
CA SER A 188 -9.27 -11.77 8.93
C SER A 188 -10.11 -12.78 9.72
N ASP A 189 -10.78 -12.33 10.78
CA ASP A 189 -11.69 -13.20 11.54
C ASP A 189 -12.81 -13.78 10.65
N GLU A 190 -13.35 -12.94 9.74
CA GLU A 190 -14.33 -13.39 8.76
C GLU A 190 -13.77 -14.42 7.76
N ASP A 191 -12.51 -14.23 7.29
CA ASP A 191 -11.84 -15.19 6.41
C ASP A 191 -11.59 -16.50 7.14
N MET A 192 -11.23 -16.44 8.42
CA MET A 192 -11.03 -17.62 9.26
C MET A 192 -12.33 -18.38 9.49
N ASP A 193 -13.43 -17.68 9.75
CA ASP A 193 -14.75 -18.31 9.95
C ASP A 193 -15.25 -18.98 8.65
N LYS A 194 -15.04 -18.32 7.50
CA LYS A 194 -15.32 -18.90 6.18
C LYS A 194 -14.46 -20.15 5.94
N LEU A 195 -13.17 -20.08 6.23
CA LEU A 195 -12.25 -21.19 6.03
C LEU A 195 -12.61 -22.40 6.90
N LYS A 196 -12.97 -22.16 8.17
CA LYS A 196 -13.41 -23.23 9.10
C LYS A 196 -14.73 -23.86 8.66
N SER A 197 -15.66 -23.07 8.11
CA SER A 197 -16.97 -23.56 7.65
C SER A 197 -16.85 -24.36 6.35
N GLU A 198 -15.92 -23.98 5.45
CA GLU A 198 -15.76 -24.62 4.14
C GLU A 198 -14.87 -25.86 4.18
N PHE A 199 -13.86 -25.88 5.07
CA PHE A 199 -12.85 -26.94 5.10
C PHE A 199 -12.63 -27.51 6.50
N PRO A 200 -12.99 -28.79 6.74
CA PRO A 200 -12.70 -29.44 8.02
C PRO A 200 -11.20 -29.52 8.34
N ASP A 201 -10.36 -29.56 7.30
CA ASP A 201 -8.90 -29.64 7.35
C ASP A 201 -8.20 -28.27 7.24
N TRP A 202 -8.90 -27.18 7.62
CA TRP A 202 -8.44 -25.81 7.48
C TRP A 202 -7.04 -25.54 8.04
N LYS A 203 -6.68 -26.18 9.17
CA LYS A 203 -5.33 -26.05 9.77
C LYS A 203 -4.24 -26.55 8.83
N SER A 204 -4.42 -27.74 8.25
CA SER A 204 -3.45 -28.33 7.31
C SER A 204 -3.29 -27.47 6.05
N ARG A 205 -4.36 -26.85 5.58
CA ARG A 205 -4.33 -25.94 4.42
C ARG A 205 -3.57 -24.65 4.69
N ILE A 206 -3.72 -24.09 5.89
CA ILE A 206 -2.94 -22.93 6.34
C ILE A 206 -1.45 -23.29 6.38
N GLU A 207 -1.10 -24.43 6.99
CA GLU A 207 0.29 -24.87 7.10
C GLU A 207 0.91 -25.16 5.72
N ARG A 208 0.14 -25.76 4.82
CA ARG A 208 0.60 -26.00 3.44
C ARG A 208 0.93 -24.69 2.72
N LEU A 209 0.06 -23.66 2.85
CA LEU A 209 0.31 -22.35 2.27
C LEU A 209 1.51 -21.67 2.94
N SER A 210 1.58 -21.72 4.28
CA SER A 210 2.66 -21.15 5.07
C SER A 210 4.02 -21.70 4.66
N SER A 211 4.15 -23.04 4.61
CA SER A 211 5.38 -23.73 4.22
C SER A 211 5.75 -23.46 2.76
N TYR A 212 4.76 -23.43 1.86
CA TYR A 212 5.01 -23.12 0.44
C TYR A 212 5.54 -21.69 0.26
N MET A 213 4.94 -20.72 0.93
CA MET A 213 5.39 -19.33 0.88
C MET A 213 6.80 -19.19 1.46
N ALA A 214 7.10 -19.85 2.56
CA ALA A 214 8.42 -19.84 3.18
C ALA A 214 9.49 -20.48 2.29
N SER A 215 9.18 -21.60 1.62
CA SER A 215 10.14 -22.33 0.78
C SER A 215 10.41 -21.69 -0.57
N THR A 216 9.41 -21.02 -1.15
CA THR A 216 9.51 -20.43 -2.51
C THR A 216 9.76 -18.94 -2.53
N GLY A 217 9.63 -18.24 -1.38
CA GLY A 217 9.68 -16.79 -1.30
C GLY A 217 8.48 -16.09 -1.99
N LYS A 218 7.46 -16.86 -2.41
CA LYS A 218 6.26 -16.28 -3.04
C LYS A 218 5.30 -15.78 -1.98
N SER A 219 4.68 -14.62 -2.23
CA SER A 219 3.59 -14.08 -1.42
C SER A 219 2.28 -14.03 -2.21
N TYR A 220 1.14 -14.07 -1.50
CA TYR A 220 -0.18 -14.01 -2.09
C TYR A 220 -1.01 -12.89 -1.47
N LYS A 221 -1.76 -12.17 -2.29
CA LYS A 221 -2.60 -11.04 -1.84
C LYS A 221 -3.81 -11.47 -1.01
N ASN A 222 -4.41 -12.58 -1.39
CA ASN A 222 -5.60 -13.12 -0.75
C ASN A 222 -5.35 -14.59 -0.43
N HIS A 223 -4.99 -14.83 0.83
CA HIS A 223 -4.62 -16.17 1.30
C HIS A 223 -5.83 -17.11 1.31
N LEU A 224 -7.04 -16.62 1.66
CA LEU A 224 -8.26 -17.41 1.58
C LEU A 224 -8.55 -17.87 0.15
N ALA A 225 -8.46 -16.93 -0.82
CA ALA A 225 -8.69 -17.28 -2.23
C ALA A 225 -7.63 -18.27 -2.74
N THR A 226 -6.38 -18.14 -2.32
CA THR A 226 -5.30 -19.07 -2.70
C THR A 226 -5.58 -20.46 -2.15
N ILE A 227 -5.98 -20.58 -0.88
CA ILE A 227 -6.34 -21.88 -0.28
C ILE A 227 -7.53 -22.51 -1.02
N ARG A 228 -8.56 -21.74 -1.36
CA ARG A 228 -9.71 -22.24 -2.15
C ARG A 228 -9.29 -22.75 -3.53
N ASN A 229 -8.45 -22.00 -4.24
CA ASN A 229 -7.96 -22.40 -5.57
C ASN A 229 -7.16 -23.71 -5.50
N TRP A 230 -6.32 -23.86 -4.48
CA TRP A 230 -5.59 -25.13 -4.29
C TRP A 230 -6.52 -26.29 -3.97
N ALA A 231 -7.56 -26.05 -3.17
CA ALA A 231 -8.56 -27.07 -2.87
C ALA A 231 -9.33 -27.53 -4.13
N MET A 232 -9.67 -26.59 -5.03
CA MET A 232 -10.32 -26.93 -6.31
C MET A 232 -9.39 -27.78 -7.19
N ASN A 233 -8.12 -27.44 -7.26
CA ASN A 233 -7.14 -28.20 -8.05
C ASN A 233 -6.90 -29.60 -7.46
N ASP A 234 -6.90 -29.75 -6.14
CA ASP A 234 -6.77 -31.06 -5.48
C ASP A 234 -7.97 -31.97 -5.80
N THR A 235 -9.19 -31.40 -5.88
CA THR A 235 -10.38 -32.16 -6.27
C THR A 235 -10.40 -32.54 -7.75
N GLN A 236 -9.87 -31.72 -8.63
CA GLN A 236 -9.77 -32.04 -10.07
C GLN A 236 -8.71 -33.11 -10.35
N ASN A 237 -7.60 -33.13 -9.62
CA ASN A 237 -6.56 -34.13 -9.76
C ASN A 237 -6.97 -35.50 -9.19
N ASN A 238 -7.87 -35.54 -8.19
CA ASN A 238 -8.43 -36.79 -7.66
C ASN A 238 -9.55 -37.40 -8.53
N SER A 239 -10.07 -36.66 -9.51
CA SER A 239 -11.12 -37.15 -10.42
C SER A 239 -10.56 -37.69 -11.77
N ASN A 240 -9.25 -37.76 -11.95
CA ASN A 240 -8.63 -38.32 -13.15
C ASN A 240 -7.68 -39.49 -12.77
N PRO A 241 -8.16 -40.76 -12.77
CA PRO A 241 -7.32 -41.92 -12.46
C PRO A 241 -6.56 -42.39 -13.69
N GLN A 242 -5.70 -41.56 -14.28
CA GLN A 242 -4.75 -41.95 -15.32
C GLN A 242 -3.58 -40.97 -15.30
N ASN A 243 -2.59 -41.30 -14.47
CA ASN A 243 -1.15 -41.11 -14.75
C ASN A 243 -0.36 -41.50 -13.49
N ASP A 244 -0.51 -42.78 -13.16
CA ASP A 244 0.48 -43.49 -12.34
C ASP A 244 1.49 -44.10 -13.30
N CYS A 245 2.52 -43.35 -13.65
CA CYS A 245 3.68 -43.82 -14.40
C CYS A 245 4.93 -43.14 -13.86
N GLY A 246 5.54 -43.70 -12.84
CA GLY A 246 6.81 -43.19 -12.34
C GLY A 246 7.61 -44.01 -11.36
N ASP A 247 7.11 -45.18 -10.89
CA ASP A 247 7.91 -45.92 -9.88
C ASP A 247 8.11 -47.44 -10.13
N ASN A 248 7.78 -47.96 -11.30
CA ASN A 248 7.95 -49.38 -11.56
C ASN A 248 9.01 -49.77 -12.62
N VAL A 249 9.69 -48.84 -13.25
CA VAL A 249 10.67 -49.12 -14.29
C VAL A 249 11.98 -49.65 -13.67
N PHE A 250 12.37 -49.17 -12.49
CA PHE A 250 13.60 -49.62 -11.83
C PHE A 250 13.49 -51.04 -11.23
N LEU A 251 12.32 -51.45 -10.74
CA LEU A 251 12.10 -52.79 -10.20
C LEU A 251 11.93 -53.85 -11.31
N ALA A 252 11.47 -53.47 -12.48
CA ALA A 252 11.39 -54.38 -13.61
C ALA A 252 12.77 -54.71 -14.21
N ILE A 253 13.65 -53.71 -14.31
CA ILE A 253 15.03 -53.91 -14.79
C ILE A 253 15.87 -54.72 -13.82
N ALA A 254 15.70 -54.55 -12.50
CA ALA A 254 16.42 -55.31 -11.50
C ALA A 254 16.04 -56.82 -11.46
N LYS A 255 14.84 -57.19 -11.91
CA LYS A 255 14.40 -58.59 -12.05
C LYS A 255 14.88 -59.26 -13.31
N GLU A 256 15.09 -58.50 -14.40
CA GLU A 256 15.63 -59.07 -15.68
C GLU A 256 17.16 -59.25 -15.61
N GLU A 257 17.88 -58.50 -14.78
CA GLU A 257 19.33 -58.62 -14.64
C GLU A 257 19.80 -59.57 -13.50
N GLY A 258 18.90 -60.21 -12.78
CA GLY A 258 19.24 -61.28 -11.83
C GLY A 258 20.07 -60.83 -10.61
N ILE A 259 19.90 -59.59 -10.14
CA ILE A 259 20.65 -58.97 -9.02
C ILE A 259 19.85 -59.00 -7.71
N VAL A 260 18.79 -59.78 -7.61
CA VAL A 260 18.17 -60.16 -6.33
C VAL A 260 17.59 -61.57 -6.46
#